data_9f89edfcf57fc560cc97d7da311b5c26
#
_entry.id   9f89edfcf57fc560cc97d7da311b5c26
#
_cell.length_a   1.000
_cell.length_b   1.000
_cell.length_c   1.000
_cell.angle_alpha   90.00
_cell.angle_beta   90.00
_cell.angle_gamma   90.00
#
_symmetry.space_group_name_H-M   'P 1'
#
loop_
_entity.id
_entity.type
_entity.pdbx_description
1 polymer ?
#
loop_
_entity_poly.entity_id
_entity_poly.type
_entity_poly.pdbx_seq_one_letter_code
_entity_poly.pdbx_strand_id
1 'polypeptide(L)'
;MKFTQTEKKQLMIYVIIAYGITYVLGLLMWYGYGKGLDLSAFPNAQMLYPAAGVMMAYLITRKGDKNLPKAFYIFFVALTAVLVVCTAASVLAPKNIDLMGTPFSQWMLILQYVMIGGSVIFWILLLVSGKEKRRAYG
;
A
#
# COMPACT_ATOMS: atom_id res chain seq x y z
N MET A 1 25.75 -17.08 3.35
CA MET A 1 24.58 -17.30 2.47
C MET A 1 24.80 -16.60 1.14
N LYS A 2 24.81 -17.34 0.03
CA LYS A 2 24.94 -16.71 -1.32
C LYS A 2 23.53 -16.54 -1.88
N PHE A 3 23.06 -15.30 -1.96
CA PHE A 3 21.78 -14.99 -2.62
C PHE A 3 21.86 -15.27 -4.12
N THR A 4 20.82 -15.88 -4.66
CA THR A 4 20.66 -16.04 -6.10
C THR A 4 20.46 -14.68 -6.78
N GLN A 5 20.71 -14.58 -8.08
CA GLN A 5 20.51 -13.32 -8.82
C GLN A 5 19.05 -12.84 -8.74
N THR A 6 18.10 -13.77 -8.70
CA THR A 6 16.67 -13.47 -8.57
C THR A 6 16.34 -12.88 -7.20
N GLU A 7 16.90 -13.47 -6.12
CA GLU A 7 16.69 -12.98 -4.75
C GLU A 7 17.30 -11.59 -4.55
N LYS A 8 18.48 -11.32 -5.10
CA LYS A 8 19.09 -9.98 -5.09
C LYS A 8 18.19 -8.95 -5.78
N LYS A 9 17.61 -9.30 -6.93
CA LYS A 9 16.70 -8.43 -7.65
C LYS A 9 15.42 -8.17 -6.87
N GLN A 10 14.86 -9.21 -6.23
CA GLN A 10 13.68 -9.09 -5.38
C GLN A 10 13.94 -8.16 -4.18
N LEU A 11 15.06 -8.35 -3.51
CA LEU A 11 15.47 -7.51 -2.37
C LEU A 11 15.67 -6.06 -2.81
N MET A 12 16.31 -5.83 -3.96
CA MET A 12 16.52 -4.49 -4.50
C MET A 12 15.19 -3.77 -4.78
N ILE A 13 14.25 -4.45 -5.46
CA ILE A 13 12.92 -3.89 -5.75
C ILE A 13 12.18 -3.56 -4.45
N TYR A 14 12.19 -4.48 -3.48
CA TYR A 14 11.59 -4.26 -2.18
C TYR A 14 12.16 -3.03 -1.47
N VAL A 15 13.48 -2.94 -1.40
CA VAL A 15 14.16 -1.81 -0.73
C VAL A 15 13.83 -0.48 -1.41
N ILE A 16 13.88 -0.43 -2.74
CA ILE A 16 13.57 0.79 -3.50
C ILE A 16 12.13 1.24 -3.24
N ILE A 17 11.17 0.33 -3.26
CA ILE A 17 9.76 0.66 -3.05
C ILE A 17 9.50 1.03 -1.60
N ALA A 18 9.89 0.17 -0.65
CA ALA A 18 9.61 0.39 0.77
C ALA A 18 10.28 1.68 1.27
N TYR A 19 11.57 1.83 1.05
CA TYR A 19 12.30 3.03 1.51
C TYR A 19 12.01 4.26 0.66
N GLY A 20 11.85 4.12 -0.66
CA GLY A 20 11.51 5.24 -1.55
C GLY A 20 10.18 5.88 -1.15
N ILE A 21 9.13 5.09 -0.94
CA ILE A 21 7.84 5.59 -0.46
C ILE A 21 7.97 6.17 0.95
N THR A 22 8.72 5.52 1.85
CA THR A 22 8.96 6.03 3.21
C THR A 22 9.61 7.41 3.18
N TYR A 23 10.62 7.63 2.34
CA TYR A 23 11.29 8.93 2.23
C TYR A 23 10.34 10.00 1.68
N VAL A 24 9.61 9.71 0.61
CA VAL A 24 8.67 10.66 -0.01
C VAL A 24 7.56 11.03 0.98
N LEU A 25 6.93 10.05 1.62
CA LEU A 25 5.90 10.30 2.62
C LEU A 25 6.46 10.98 3.87
N GLY A 26 7.69 10.66 4.28
CA GLY A 26 8.36 11.32 5.39
C GLY A 26 8.60 12.82 5.14
N LEU A 27 9.00 13.20 3.94
CA LEU A 27 9.13 14.60 3.54
C LEU A 27 7.78 15.33 3.52
N LEU A 28 6.73 14.67 3.01
CA LEU A 28 5.37 15.21 3.04
C LEU A 28 4.84 15.35 4.48
N MET A 29 5.14 14.39 5.35
CA MET A 29 4.77 14.44 6.76
C MET A 29 5.46 15.63 7.46
N TRP A 30 6.75 15.80 7.22
CA TRP A 30 7.50 16.95 7.76
C TRP A 30 6.93 18.27 7.27
N TYR A 31 6.62 18.39 5.98
CA TYR A 31 5.97 19.58 5.41
C TYR A 31 4.60 19.83 6.05
N GLY A 32 3.76 18.80 6.16
CA GLY A 32 2.43 18.91 6.78
C GLY A 32 2.49 19.26 8.26
N TYR A 33 3.45 18.70 8.99
CA TYR A 33 3.69 19.04 10.39
C TYR A 33 4.02 20.53 10.57
N GLY A 34 4.91 21.07 9.73
CA GLY A 34 5.25 22.49 9.76
C GLY A 34 4.09 23.44 9.45
N LYS A 35 3.01 22.92 8.83
CA LYS A 35 1.77 23.66 8.54
C LYS A 35 0.63 23.35 9.52
N GLY A 36 0.83 22.53 10.52
CA GLY A 36 -0.19 22.12 11.49
C GLY A 36 -1.33 21.29 10.87
N LEU A 37 -1.06 20.55 9.80
CA LEU A 37 -2.05 19.72 9.12
C LEU A 37 -2.28 18.39 9.87
N ASP A 38 -3.47 17.81 9.67
CA ASP A 38 -3.80 16.46 10.18
C ASP A 38 -3.01 15.40 9.41
N LEU A 39 -2.17 14.66 10.14
CA LEU A 39 -1.31 13.60 9.62
C LEU A 39 -1.85 12.20 9.90
N SER A 40 -3.08 12.06 10.37
CA SER A 40 -3.71 10.79 10.74
C SER A 40 -3.85 9.79 9.57
N ALA A 41 -3.77 10.28 8.32
CA ALA A 41 -3.81 9.46 7.12
C ALA A 41 -2.54 8.62 6.88
N PHE A 42 -1.38 9.04 7.40
CA PHE A 42 -0.07 8.42 7.10
C PHE A 42 0.07 6.98 7.61
N PRO A 43 -0.35 6.62 8.83
CA PRO A 43 -0.21 5.24 9.32
C PRO A 43 -0.90 4.21 8.44
N ASN A 44 -2.03 4.54 7.84
CA ASN A 44 -2.79 3.62 6.97
C ASN A 44 -2.00 3.19 5.73
N ALA A 45 -1.33 4.12 5.06
CA ALA A 45 -0.46 3.81 3.93
C ALA A 45 0.80 3.09 4.39
N GLN A 46 1.36 3.49 5.54
CA GLN A 46 2.63 2.98 6.09
C GLN A 46 2.58 1.48 6.39
N MET A 47 1.44 0.94 6.76
CA MET A 47 1.27 -0.50 7.01
C MET A 47 1.31 -1.35 5.73
N LEU A 48 0.98 -0.79 4.57
CA LEU A 48 0.74 -1.56 3.35
C LEU A 48 1.89 -1.53 2.35
N TYR A 49 2.62 -0.42 2.23
CA TYR A 49 3.62 -0.32 1.17
C TYR A 49 4.84 -1.26 1.33
N PRO A 50 5.27 -1.70 2.52
CA PRO A 50 6.32 -2.73 2.59
C PRO A 50 5.87 -4.06 1.98
N ALA A 51 4.63 -4.50 2.28
CA ALA A 51 4.05 -5.69 1.68
C ALA A 51 3.85 -5.54 0.17
N ALA A 52 3.40 -4.37 -0.30
CA ALA A 52 3.30 -4.05 -1.72
C ALA A 52 4.66 -4.14 -2.42
N GLY A 53 5.74 -3.74 -1.77
CA GLY A 53 7.11 -3.88 -2.28
C GLY A 53 7.50 -5.33 -2.54
N VAL A 54 7.18 -6.23 -1.62
CA VAL A 54 7.41 -7.68 -1.78
C VAL A 54 6.55 -8.24 -2.92
N MET A 55 5.26 -7.91 -2.95
CA MET A 55 4.35 -8.40 -4.00
C MET A 55 4.75 -7.91 -5.39
N MET A 56 5.19 -6.66 -5.50
CA MET A 56 5.70 -6.11 -6.76
C MET A 56 7.01 -6.80 -7.18
N ALA A 57 7.90 -7.11 -6.25
CA ALA A 57 9.10 -7.89 -6.54
C ALA A 57 8.76 -9.26 -7.12
N TYR A 58 7.79 -9.97 -6.57
CA TYR A 58 7.31 -11.24 -7.12
C TYR A 58 6.64 -11.09 -8.48
N LEU A 59 5.79 -10.08 -8.67
CA LEU A 59 5.14 -9.81 -9.95
C LEU A 59 6.17 -9.56 -11.07
N ILE A 60 7.27 -8.90 -10.77
CA ILE A 60 8.33 -8.59 -11.75
C ILE A 60 9.22 -9.80 -12.02
N THR A 61 9.62 -10.53 -10.97
CA THR A 61 10.65 -11.59 -11.09
C THR A 61 10.08 -12.96 -11.40
N ARG A 62 8.81 -13.22 -11.08
CA ARG A 62 8.14 -14.52 -11.26
C ARG A 62 6.94 -14.46 -12.21
N LYS A 63 7.04 -13.66 -13.27
CA LYS A 63 5.96 -13.47 -14.26
C LYS A 63 5.44 -14.78 -14.88
N GLY A 64 6.30 -15.78 -15.05
CA GLY A 64 5.97 -17.08 -15.65
C GLY A 64 5.36 -18.10 -14.69
N ASP A 65 5.36 -17.85 -13.38
CA ASP A 65 4.84 -18.80 -12.40
C ASP A 65 3.30 -18.83 -12.44
N LYS A 66 2.75 -20.01 -12.73
CA LYS A 66 1.31 -20.27 -12.79
C LYS A 66 0.65 -20.24 -11.38
N ASN A 67 1.43 -20.52 -10.36
CA ASN A 67 0.97 -20.59 -8.97
C ASN A 67 0.95 -19.19 -8.31
N LEU A 68 1.54 -18.17 -8.94
CA LEU A 68 1.54 -16.82 -8.42
C LEU A 68 0.09 -16.25 -8.40
N PRO A 69 -0.45 -15.80 -7.26
CA PRO A 69 -1.77 -15.20 -7.16
C PRO A 69 -1.77 -13.76 -7.72
N LYS A 70 -1.58 -13.64 -9.05
CA LYS A 70 -1.35 -12.36 -9.74
C LYS A 70 -2.46 -11.35 -9.47
N ALA A 71 -3.73 -11.78 -9.53
CA ALA A 71 -4.86 -10.90 -9.31
C ALA A 71 -4.84 -10.27 -7.91
N PHE A 72 -4.54 -11.06 -6.88
CA PHE A 72 -4.41 -10.59 -5.52
C PHE A 72 -3.25 -9.60 -5.38
N TYR A 73 -2.07 -9.93 -5.93
CA TYR A 73 -0.89 -9.06 -5.84
C TYR A 73 -1.07 -7.74 -6.60
N ILE A 74 -1.65 -7.79 -7.80
CA ILE A 74 -1.94 -6.58 -8.58
C ILE A 74 -2.93 -5.69 -7.84
N PHE A 75 -4.00 -6.28 -7.31
CA PHE A 75 -4.99 -5.52 -6.55
C PHE A 75 -4.39 -4.89 -5.28
N PHE A 76 -3.55 -5.64 -4.56
CA PHE A 76 -2.87 -5.13 -3.35
C PHE A 76 -1.96 -3.93 -3.67
N VAL A 77 -1.15 -4.05 -4.72
CA VAL A 77 -0.25 -2.96 -5.16
C VAL A 77 -1.07 -1.75 -5.61
N ALA A 78 -2.16 -1.96 -6.38
CA ALA A 78 -3.04 -0.89 -6.82
C ALA A 78 -3.72 -0.19 -5.63
N LEU A 79 -4.25 -0.94 -4.67
CA LEU A 79 -4.84 -0.39 -3.45
C LEU A 79 -3.82 0.44 -2.66
N THR A 80 -2.60 -0.10 -2.48
CA THR A 80 -1.52 0.63 -1.81
C THR A 80 -1.18 1.92 -2.53
N ALA A 81 -1.11 1.92 -3.87
CA ALA A 81 -0.88 3.13 -4.65
C ALA A 81 -1.98 4.18 -4.42
N VAL A 82 -3.25 3.76 -4.40
CA VAL A 82 -4.38 4.65 -4.09
C VAL A 82 -4.23 5.26 -2.69
N LEU A 83 -3.89 4.45 -1.68
CA LEU A 83 -3.71 4.93 -0.31
C LEU A 83 -2.54 5.94 -0.21
N VAL A 84 -1.43 5.68 -0.89
CA VAL A 84 -0.28 6.60 -0.95
C VAL A 84 -0.68 7.93 -1.59
N VAL A 85 -1.41 7.89 -2.71
CA VAL A 85 -1.90 9.10 -3.40
C VAL A 85 -2.88 9.89 -2.52
N CYS A 86 -3.84 9.22 -1.87
CA CYS A 86 -4.78 9.88 -0.95
C CYS A 86 -4.06 10.49 0.26
N THR A 87 -3.03 9.78 0.80
CA THR A 87 -2.21 10.31 1.89
C THR A 87 -1.44 11.55 1.46
N ALA A 88 -0.84 11.55 0.27
CA ALA A 88 -0.18 12.73 -0.28
C ALA A 88 -1.19 13.88 -0.50
N ALA A 89 -2.37 13.57 -1.03
CA ALA A 89 -3.42 14.56 -1.25
C ALA A 89 -3.95 15.17 0.07
N SER A 90 -3.94 14.44 1.18
CA SER A 90 -4.34 14.97 2.49
C SER A 90 -3.47 16.14 2.96
N VAL A 91 -2.22 16.17 2.52
CA VAL A 91 -1.26 17.23 2.85
C VAL A 91 -1.24 18.33 1.78
N LEU A 92 -1.27 17.93 0.49
CA LEU A 92 -1.16 18.89 -0.63
C LEU A 92 -2.47 19.63 -0.92
N ALA A 93 -3.62 19.01 -0.65
CA ALA A 93 -4.95 19.56 -0.85
C ALA A 93 -5.85 19.23 0.36
N PRO A 94 -5.56 19.79 1.55
CA PRO A 94 -6.33 19.49 2.75
C PRO A 94 -7.78 19.94 2.59
N LYS A 95 -8.71 19.03 2.88
CA LYS A 95 -10.15 19.30 2.90
C LYS A 95 -10.74 18.75 4.19
N ASN A 96 -11.44 19.60 4.91
CA ASN A 96 -12.15 19.23 6.12
C ASN A 96 -13.66 19.19 5.87
N ILE A 97 -14.33 18.24 6.49
CA ILE A 97 -15.78 18.13 6.51
C ILE A 97 -16.21 18.29 7.96
N ASP A 98 -17.25 19.07 8.17
CA ASP A 98 -17.85 19.22 9.49
C ASP A 98 -18.82 18.05 9.75
N LEU A 99 -18.46 17.16 10.66
CA LEU A 99 -19.30 16.06 11.09
C LEU A 99 -19.72 16.33 12.54
N MET A 100 -20.99 16.65 12.71
CA MET A 100 -21.60 16.93 14.05
C MET A 100 -20.83 17.98 14.87
N GLY A 101 -20.31 19.02 14.24
CA GLY A 101 -19.57 20.10 14.92
C GLY A 101 -18.08 19.80 15.15
N THR A 102 -17.55 18.71 14.62
CA THR A 102 -16.13 18.37 14.68
C THR A 102 -15.51 18.36 13.28
N PRO A 103 -14.43 19.10 13.03
CA PRO A 103 -13.76 19.08 11.72
C PRO A 103 -13.02 17.74 11.54
N PHE A 104 -13.44 16.96 10.56
CA PHE A 104 -12.75 15.72 10.15
C PHE A 104 -12.08 15.89 8.78
N SER A 105 -10.90 15.32 8.63
CA SER A 105 -10.24 15.27 7.32
C SER A 105 -11.06 14.42 6.34
N GLN A 106 -11.51 15.00 5.23
CA GLN A 106 -12.21 14.28 4.17
C GLN A 106 -11.37 13.11 3.65
N TRP A 107 -10.07 13.30 3.52
CA TRP A 107 -9.13 12.28 3.03
C TRP A 107 -9.03 11.10 3.99
N MET A 108 -9.09 11.34 5.30
CA MET A 108 -9.10 10.27 6.29
C MET A 108 -10.34 9.38 6.15
N LEU A 109 -11.51 9.97 5.93
CA LEU A 109 -12.73 9.20 5.67
C LEU A 109 -12.66 8.38 4.39
N ILE A 110 -12.16 8.98 3.30
CA ILE A 110 -11.95 8.27 2.03
C ILE A 110 -11.00 7.09 2.24
N LEU A 111 -9.87 7.29 2.90
CA LEU A 111 -8.91 6.22 3.21
C LEU A 111 -9.56 5.08 4.01
N GLN A 112 -10.39 5.41 4.99
CA GLN A 112 -11.09 4.42 5.81
C GLN A 112 -12.04 3.56 4.96
N TYR A 113 -12.84 4.19 4.08
CA TYR A 113 -13.73 3.46 3.19
C TYR A 113 -12.96 2.61 2.17
N VAL A 114 -11.87 3.12 1.62
CA VAL A 114 -11.00 2.38 0.70
C VAL A 114 -10.37 1.17 1.40
N MET A 115 -9.95 1.30 2.64
CA MET A 115 -9.41 0.20 3.45
C MET A 115 -10.46 -0.88 3.73
N ILE A 116 -11.66 -0.48 4.15
CA ILE A 116 -12.76 -1.43 4.44
C ILE A 116 -13.17 -2.17 3.15
N GLY A 117 -13.45 -1.44 2.08
CA GLY A 117 -13.81 -2.03 0.79
C GLY A 117 -12.71 -2.91 0.21
N GLY A 118 -11.46 -2.46 0.29
CA GLY A 118 -10.29 -3.21 -0.11
C GLY A 118 -10.12 -4.51 0.66
N SER A 119 -10.36 -4.50 1.96
CA SER A 119 -10.30 -5.70 2.80
C SER A 119 -11.31 -6.76 2.38
N VAL A 120 -12.53 -6.36 2.06
CA VAL A 120 -13.56 -7.30 1.55
C VAL A 120 -13.12 -7.93 0.23
N ILE A 121 -12.60 -7.12 -0.70
CA ILE A 121 -12.11 -7.62 -1.99
C ILE A 121 -10.91 -8.55 -1.80
N PHE A 122 -9.99 -8.26 -0.87
CA PHE A 122 -8.89 -9.17 -0.53
C PHE A 122 -9.38 -10.54 -0.08
N TRP A 123 -10.37 -10.59 0.80
CA TRP A 123 -10.97 -11.84 1.24
C TRP A 123 -11.56 -12.63 0.06
N ILE A 124 -12.31 -11.97 -0.82
CA ILE A 124 -12.88 -12.61 -2.00
C ILE A 124 -11.77 -13.15 -2.92
N LEU A 125 -10.73 -12.36 -3.21
CA LEU A 125 -9.61 -12.78 -4.05
C LEU A 125 -8.83 -13.95 -3.44
N LEU A 126 -8.64 -13.98 -2.12
CA LEU A 126 -8.02 -15.10 -1.42
C LEU A 126 -8.85 -16.38 -1.53
N LEU A 127 -10.16 -16.28 -1.38
CA LEU A 127 -11.06 -17.44 -1.48
C LEU A 127 -11.07 -18.01 -2.91
N VAL A 128 -11.09 -17.15 -3.91
CA VAL A 128 -11.13 -17.53 -5.34
C VAL A 128 -9.76 -18.03 -5.85
N SER A 129 -8.65 -17.62 -5.24
CA SER A 129 -7.28 -17.96 -5.70
C SER A 129 -6.92 -19.45 -5.67
N GLY A 130 -7.73 -20.32 -5.03
CA GLY A 130 -7.51 -21.75 -4.96
C GLY A 130 -6.47 -22.18 -3.90
N LYS A 131 -6.59 -23.42 -3.44
CA LYS A 131 -5.75 -23.96 -2.35
C LYS A 131 -4.26 -24.05 -2.73
N GLU A 132 -3.94 -24.39 -3.98
CA GLU A 132 -2.56 -24.55 -4.43
C GLU A 132 -1.77 -23.24 -4.42
N LYS A 133 -2.38 -22.15 -4.94
CA LYS A 133 -1.75 -20.82 -4.92
C LYS A 133 -1.55 -20.29 -3.51
N ARG A 134 -2.50 -20.53 -2.62
CA ARG A 134 -2.38 -20.15 -1.21
C ARG A 134 -1.26 -20.90 -0.49
N ARG A 135 -1.06 -22.21 -0.79
CA ARG A 135 0.04 -23.00 -0.20
C ARG A 135 1.41 -22.57 -0.74
N ALA A 136 1.49 -22.17 -2.00
CA ALA A 136 2.76 -21.81 -2.63
C ALA A 136 3.28 -20.42 -2.20
N TYR A 137 2.38 -19.48 -1.89
CA TYR A 137 2.75 -18.09 -1.64
C TYR A 137 2.18 -17.48 -0.35
N GLY A 138 1.67 -18.26 0.52
CA GLY A 138 1.20 -17.83 1.82
C GLY A 138 -0.21 -17.92 2.09
#